data_e4578ddd4d562eb38772e9f065c5b5c1
#
_entry.id   e4578ddd4d562eb38772e9f065c5b5c1
#
_cell.length_a   1.000
_cell.length_b   1.000
_cell.length_c   1.000
_cell.angle_alpha   90.00
_cell.angle_beta   90.00
_cell.angle_gamma   90.00
#
_symmetry.space_group_name_H-M   'P 1'
#
loop_
_entity.id
_entity.type
_entity.pdbx_description
1 polymer ?
#
loop_
_entity_poly.entity_id
_entity_poly.type
_entity_poly.pdbx_seq_one_letter_code
_entity_poly.pdbx_strand_id
1 'polypeptide(L)'
;VINQDYAVHIPFNLSLSGVAPLLCAGITLYSPIRKWNVTANSKVAVMGLGGLGHMGVKFAAAMGAEVTVLSHSPSKKADALAMGAKHFVDTSAAGSLKPLTKKFDLVLNTVSAYLDINEYLDLLKLDGTLVVIGLPGKPYEVNAGTLLNGRRRHAGSMIGGIPEMQEMLDFSGEHNITSDVEVIAPDYINTA
;
A
#
# COMPACT_ATOMS: atom_id res chain seq x y z
N VAL A 1 2.53 -28.79 -14.97
CA VAL A 1 2.60 -29.49 -13.67
C VAL A 1 3.26 -28.53 -12.68
N ILE A 2 2.65 -28.30 -11.54
CA ILE A 2 3.15 -27.46 -10.45
C ILE A 2 3.17 -28.30 -9.17
N ASN A 3 4.09 -28.01 -8.25
CA ASN A 3 4.05 -28.59 -6.91
C ASN A 3 2.83 -28.02 -6.16
N GLN A 4 2.05 -28.88 -5.54
CA GLN A 4 0.83 -28.51 -4.79
C GLN A 4 1.10 -27.49 -3.66
N ASP A 5 2.30 -27.47 -3.09
CA ASP A 5 2.70 -26.54 -2.01
C ASP A 5 2.72 -25.06 -2.47
N TYR A 6 2.69 -24.83 -3.79
CA TYR A 6 2.61 -23.49 -4.40
C TYR A 6 1.22 -23.17 -4.97
N ALA A 7 0.25 -24.06 -4.76
CA ALA A 7 -1.14 -23.80 -5.17
C ALA A 7 -1.91 -23.13 -4.03
N VAL A 8 -2.73 -22.15 -4.38
CA VAL A 8 -3.63 -21.45 -3.46
C VAL A 8 -5.06 -21.58 -3.93
N HIS A 9 -6.00 -21.55 -3.01
CA HIS A 9 -7.42 -21.59 -3.29
C HIS A 9 -7.94 -20.16 -3.53
N ILE A 10 -8.68 -19.96 -4.62
CA ILE A 10 -9.33 -18.69 -4.93
C ILE A 10 -10.79 -18.74 -4.46
N PRO A 11 -11.28 -17.79 -3.64
CA PRO A 11 -12.67 -17.68 -3.25
C PRO A 11 -13.61 -17.55 -4.45
N PHE A 12 -14.70 -18.31 -4.45
CA PHE A 12 -15.63 -18.43 -5.59
C PHE A 12 -16.36 -17.13 -5.96
N ASN A 13 -16.49 -16.21 -5.02
CA ASN A 13 -17.15 -14.93 -5.21
C ASN A 13 -16.29 -13.89 -5.92
N LEU A 14 -14.99 -14.15 -6.11
CA LEU A 14 -14.07 -13.19 -6.73
C LEU A 14 -13.87 -13.50 -8.22
N SER A 15 -13.84 -12.46 -9.05
CA SER A 15 -13.53 -12.60 -10.48
C SER A 15 -12.05 -12.96 -10.68
N LEU A 16 -11.77 -13.93 -11.55
CA LEU A 16 -10.39 -14.37 -11.81
C LEU A 16 -9.50 -13.25 -12.36
N SER A 17 -10.05 -12.36 -13.20
CA SER A 17 -9.31 -11.19 -13.72
C SER A 17 -8.90 -10.21 -12.60
N GLY A 18 -9.80 -9.97 -11.64
CA GLY A 18 -9.52 -9.10 -10.49
C GLY A 18 -8.63 -9.75 -9.44
N VAL A 19 -8.62 -11.10 -9.37
CA VAL A 19 -7.76 -11.85 -8.43
C VAL A 19 -6.32 -11.98 -8.93
N ALA A 20 -6.10 -12.11 -10.23
CA ALA A 20 -4.77 -12.35 -10.77
C ALA A 20 -3.69 -11.37 -10.22
N PRO A 21 -3.93 -10.04 -10.16
CA PRO A 21 -2.94 -9.13 -9.57
C PRO A 21 -2.84 -9.22 -8.04
N LEU A 22 -3.80 -9.83 -7.33
CA LEU A 22 -3.71 -10.02 -5.88
C LEU A 22 -2.52 -10.91 -5.51
N LEU A 23 -2.17 -11.85 -6.38
CA LEU A 23 -1.04 -12.77 -6.16
C LEU A 23 0.33 -12.08 -6.22
N CYS A 24 0.38 -10.81 -6.59
CA CYS A 24 1.57 -9.97 -6.56
C CYS A 24 1.28 -8.67 -5.79
N ALA A 25 0.52 -7.74 -6.37
CA ALA A 25 0.24 -6.44 -5.78
C ALA A 25 -0.57 -6.58 -4.46
N GLY A 26 -1.50 -7.53 -4.40
CA GLY A 26 -2.30 -7.78 -3.20
C GLY A 26 -1.43 -8.20 -2.03
N ILE A 27 -0.72 -9.32 -2.16
CA ILE A 27 0.13 -9.84 -1.08
C ILE A 27 1.23 -8.86 -0.66
N THR A 28 1.77 -8.09 -1.61
CA THR A 28 2.80 -7.09 -1.35
C THR A 28 2.34 -6.00 -0.39
N LEU A 29 1.06 -5.64 -0.42
CA LEU A 29 0.49 -4.64 0.49
C LEU A 29 -0.17 -5.28 1.72
N TYR A 30 -0.77 -6.45 1.57
CA TYR A 30 -1.39 -7.17 2.69
C TYR A 30 -0.36 -7.54 3.76
N SER A 31 0.78 -8.12 3.35
CA SER A 31 1.85 -8.57 4.24
C SER A 31 2.33 -7.48 5.21
N PRO A 32 2.77 -6.28 4.77
CA PRO A 32 3.16 -5.24 5.72
C PRO A 32 2.00 -4.73 6.58
N ILE A 33 0.78 -4.64 6.07
CA ILE A 33 -0.38 -4.22 6.85
C ILE A 33 -0.62 -5.19 8.01
N ARG A 34 -0.54 -6.49 7.77
CA ARG A 34 -0.62 -7.54 8.80
C ARG A 34 0.57 -7.52 9.75
N LYS A 35 1.80 -7.42 9.20
CA LYS A 35 3.05 -7.41 9.98
C LYS A 35 3.10 -6.28 11.03
N TRP A 36 2.60 -5.10 10.66
CA TRP A 36 2.57 -3.95 11.57
C TRP A 36 1.23 -3.78 12.30
N ASN A 37 0.41 -4.85 12.36
CA ASN A 37 -0.81 -4.95 13.16
C ASN A 37 -1.77 -3.78 12.94
N VAL A 38 -2.08 -3.46 11.69
CA VAL A 38 -3.09 -2.44 11.37
C VAL A 38 -4.46 -2.86 11.87
N THR A 39 -5.15 -1.96 12.53
CA THR A 39 -6.49 -2.14 13.12
C THR A 39 -7.36 -0.93 12.86
N ALA A 40 -8.62 -0.97 13.31
CA ALA A 40 -9.57 0.15 13.21
C ALA A 40 -9.10 1.44 13.93
N ASN A 41 -8.12 1.35 14.84
CA ASN A 41 -7.56 2.51 15.52
C ASN A 41 -6.30 3.06 14.83
N SER A 42 -5.83 2.41 13.78
CA SER A 42 -4.61 2.80 13.07
C SER A 42 -4.85 3.93 12.09
N LYS A 43 -3.90 4.86 12.03
CA LYS A 43 -3.82 5.88 10.97
C LYS A 43 -2.74 5.48 9.99
N VAL A 44 -3.15 5.16 8.77
CA VAL A 44 -2.27 4.65 7.72
C VAL A 44 -2.17 5.66 6.58
N ALA A 45 -0.95 5.99 6.17
CA ALA A 45 -0.73 6.73 4.93
C ALA A 45 -0.26 5.79 3.82
N VAL A 46 -0.82 5.94 2.63
CA VAL A 46 -0.39 5.24 1.42
C VAL A 46 0.20 6.28 0.46
N MET A 47 1.50 6.16 0.18
CA MET A 47 2.20 7.02 -0.74
C MET A 47 2.13 6.45 -2.15
N GLY A 48 1.55 7.22 -3.07
CA GLY A 48 1.26 6.81 -4.43
C GLY A 48 -0.07 6.04 -4.55
N LEU A 49 -0.80 6.26 -5.63
CA LEU A 49 -2.02 5.54 -5.98
C LEU A 49 -1.87 4.96 -7.39
N GLY A 50 -1.05 3.95 -7.50
CA GLY A 50 -0.85 3.11 -8.67
C GLY A 50 -1.27 1.67 -8.38
N GLY A 51 -0.77 0.72 -9.18
CA GLY A 51 -1.12 -0.71 -9.05
C GLY A 51 -0.88 -1.29 -7.65
N LEU A 52 0.18 -0.88 -6.95
CA LEU A 52 0.41 -1.27 -5.55
C LEU A 52 -0.45 -0.46 -4.59
N GLY A 53 -0.41 0.88 -4.68
CA GLY A 53 -1.05 1.76 -3.71
C GLY A 53 -2.55 1.55 -3.59
N HIS A 54 -3.28 1.25 -4.70
CA HIS A 54 -4.72 1.01 -4.64
C HIS A 54 -5.05 -0.22 -3.78
N MET A 55 -4.23 -1.28 -3.83
CA MET A 55 -4.40 -2.45 -2.95
C MET A 55 -4.14 -2.09 -1.48
N GLY A 56 -3.12 -1.26 -1.21
CA GLY A 56 -2.85 -0.78 0.14
C GLY A 56 -4.02 0.00 0.75
N VAL A 57 -4.67 0.84 -0.06
CA VAL A 57 -5.88 1.56 0.37
C VAL A 57 -7.01 0.60 0.68
N LYS A 58 -7.34 -0.33 -0.25
CA LYS A 58 -8.43 -1.28 -0.08
C LYS A 58 -8.26 -2.17 1.16
N PHE A 59 -7.08 -2.75 1.35
CA PHE A 59 -6.81 -3.61 2.52
C PHE A 59 -6.82 -2.85 3.83
N ALA A 60 -6.13 -1.73 3.93
CA ALA A 60 -6.11 -0.94 5.16
C ALA A 60 -7.51 -0.42 5.53
N ALA A 61 -8.30 0.01 4.54
CA ALA A 61 -9.68 0.45 4.75
C ALA A 61 -10.58 -0.72 5.20
N ALA A 62 -10.45 -1.90 4.60
CA ALA A 62 -11.21 -3.09 4.99
C ALA A 62 -10.87 -3.56 6.41
N MET A 63 -9.64 -3.36 6.88
CA MET A 63 -9.24 -3.58 8.27
C MET A 63 -9.72 -2.47 9.23
N GLY A 64 -10.46 -1.48 8.73
CA GLY A 64 -11.07 -0.40 9.51
C GLY A 64 -10.17 0.80 9.76
N ALA A 65 -8.93 0.84 9.25
CA ALA A 65 -8.00 1.93 9.49
C ALA A 65 -8.47 3.27 8.88
N GLU A 66 -8.05 4.37 9.49
CA GLU A 66 -8.17 5.71 8.90
C GLU A 66 -7.08 5.90 7.85
N VAL A 67 -7.44 5.74 6.56
CA VAL A 67 -6.50 5.77 5.45
C VAL A 67 -6.41 7.17 4.85
N THR A 68 -5.17 7.66 4.68
CA THR A 68 -4.83 8.87 3.94
C THR A 68 -4.00 8.52 2.72
N VAL A 69 -4.44 8.91 1.53
CA VAL A 69 -3.63 8.79 0.31
C VAL A 69 -2.78 10.05 0.13
N LEU A 70 -1.48 9.85 -0.12
CA LEU A 70 -0.52 10.90 -0.48
C LEU A 70 -0.15 10.74 -1.95
N SER A 71 -0.59 11.65 -2.81
CA SER A 71 -0.35 11.54 -4.26
C SER A 71 -0.10 12.91 -4.88
N HIS A 72 0.78 12.97 -5.87
CA HIS A 72 1.04 14.16 -6.68
C HIS A 72 0.03 14.35 -7.83
N SER A 73 -0.94 13.46 -7.97
CA SER A 73 -1.95 13.48 -9.03
C SER A 73 -3.34 13.75 -8.45
N PRO A 74 -3.78 15.00 -8.37
CA PRO A 74 -5.07 15.36 -7.74
C PRO A 74 -6.29 14.76 -8.43
N SER A 75 -6.20 14.39 -9.71
CA SER A 75 -7.25 13.67 -10.45
C SER A 75 -7.64 12.34 -9.83
N LYS A 76 -6.73 11.70 -9.09
CA LYS A 76 -6.95 10.40 -8.41
C LYS A 76 -7.71 10.51 -7.09
N LYS A 77 -8.12 11.72 -6.67
CA LYS A 77 -8.80 11.91 -5.39
C LYS A 77 -10.14 11.15 -5.30
N ALA A 78 -10.94 11.21 -6.36
CA ALA A 78 -12.24 10.53 -6.39
C ALA A 78 -12.07 9.00 -6.24
N ASP A 79 -11.13 8.43 -6.97
CA ASP A 79 -10.81 7.00 -6.93
C ASP A 79 -10.31 6.58 -5.53
N ALA A 80 -9.40 7.37 -4.94
CA ALA A 80 -8.90 7.11 -3.58
C ALA A 80 -10.04 7.01 -2.57
N LEU A 81 -10.98 7.96 -2.60
CA LEU A 81 -12.13 7.98 -1.69
C LEU A 81 -13.09 6.81 -1.96
N ALA A 82 -13.33 6.46 -3.23
CA ALA A 82 -14.15 5.32 -3.62
C ALA A 82 -13.57 3.98 -3.14
N MET A 83 -12.24 3.86 -3.09
CA MET A 83 -11.52 2.69 -2.56
C MET A 83 -11.53 2.60 -1.03
N GLY A 84 -12.07 3.59 -0.32
CA GLY A 84 -12.19 3.60 1.14
C GLY A 84 -11.23 4.52 1.88
N ALA A 85 -10.38 5.29 1.19
CA ALA A 85 -9.59 6.33 1.85
C ALA A 85 -10.50 7.38 2.49
N LYS A 86 -10.14 7.83 3.68
CA LYS A 86 -10.85 8.93 4.37
C LYS A 86 -10.32 10.30 3.95
N HIS A 87 -9.05 10.37 3.61
CA HIS A 87 -8.37 11.61 3.26
C HIS A 87 -7.49 11.42 2.02
N PHE A 88 -7.38 12.50 1.26
CA PHE A 88 -6.47 12.60 0.12
C PHE A 88 -5.68 13.91 0.25
N VAL A 89 -4.36 13.83 0.09
CA VAL A 89 -3.47 14.99 0.12
C VAL A 89 -2.69 15.05 -1.17
N ASP A 90 -2.79 16.19 -1.85
CA ASP A 90 -1.99 16.52 -3.02
C ASP A 90 -0.58 16.90 -2.59
N THR A 91 0.39 16.04 -2.87
CA THR A 91 1.80 16.26 -2.51
C THR A 91 2.56 17.13 -3.50
N SER A 92 1.95 17.56 -4.60
CA SER A 92 2.56 18.53 -5.53
C SER A 92 2.59 19.94 -4.94
N ALA A 93 1.69 20.24 -4.01
CA ALA A 93 1.63 21.55 -3.34
C ALA A 93 2.71 21.66 -2.25
N ALA A 94 3.54 22.69 -2.33
CA ALA A 94 4.60 22.92 -1.35
C ALA A 94 4.03 23.03 0.08
N GLY A 95 4.61 22.29 1.02
CA GLY A 95 4.20 22.30 2.42
C GLY A 95 2.94 21.50 2.75
N SER A 96 2.35 20.79 1.78
CA SER A 96 1.15 19.94 1.97
C SER A 96 1.32 18.86 3.04
N LEU A 97 2.56 18.41 3.28
CA LEU A 97 2.86 17.40 4.29
C LEU A 97 2.96 17.96 5.71
N LYS A 98 3.22 19.26 5.89
CA LYS A 98 3.42 19.90 7.21
C LYS A 98 2.28 19.64 8.19
N PRO A 99 0.99 19.76 7.79
CA PRO A 99 -0.13 19.49 8.70
C PRO A 99 -0.26 18.02 9.13
N LEU A 100 0.47 17.11 8.47
CA LEU A 100 0.43 15.67 8.71
C LEU A 100 1.56 15.16 9.62
N THR A 101 2.45 16.06 10.07
CA THR A 101 3.57 15.71 10.97
C THR A 101 3.06 14.96 12.21
N LYS A 102 3.70 13.82 12.54
CA LYS A 102 3.40 12.95 13.71
C LYS A 102 1.96 12.43 13.75
N LYS A 103 1.36 12.12 12.59
CA LYS A 103 -0.03 11.65 12.53
C LYS A 103 -0.21 10.15 12.28
N PHE A 104 0.75 9.48 11.64
CA PHE A 104 0.55 8.11 11.17
C PHE A 104 1.28 7.07 12.03
N ASP A 105 0.63 5.94 12.20
CA ASP A 105 1.18 4.73 12.81
C ASP A 105 2.01 3.96 11.76
N LEU A 106 1.53 3.95 10.52
CA LEU A 106 2.15 3.27 9.38
C LEU A 106 2.12 4.16 8.14
N VAL A 107 3.24 4.22 7.44
CA VAL A 107 3.33 4.80 6.09
C VAL A 107 3.79 3.71 5.12
N LEU A 108 2.99 3.42 4.10
CA LEU A 108 3.30 2.47 3.03
C LEU A 108 3.82 3.24 1.82
N ASN A 109 5.11 3.14 1.56
CA ASN A 109 5.73 3.82 0.42
C ASN A 109 5.75 2.91 -0.81
N THR A 110 4.83 3.13 -1.75
CA THR A 110 4.74 2.40 -3.02
C THR A 110 5.37 3.15 -4.19
N VAL A 111 6.03 4.29 -3.94
CA VAL A 111 6.62 5.15 -4.96
C VAL A 111 8.02 4.67 -5.31
N SER A 112 8.28 4.49 -6.61
CA SER A 112 9.61 4.11 -7.12
C SER A 112 10.47 5.31 -7.55
N ALA A 113 9.90 6.51 -7.62
CA ALA A 113 10.68 7.73 -7.84
C ALA A 113 11.49 8.09 -6.59
N TYR A 114 12.65 8.68 -6.80
CA TYR A 114 13.43 9.22 -5.68
C TYR A 114 12.69 10.42 -5.05
N LEU A 115 12.65 10.43 -3.72
CA LEU A 115 12.07 11.49 -2.90
C LEU A 115 12.88 11.64 -1.60
N ASP A 116 12.77 12.78 -0.92
CA ASP A 116 13.35 12.93 0.41
C ASP A 116 12.50 12.15 1.42
N ILE A 117 13.00 10.99 1.78
CA ILE A 117 12.28 10.08 2.70
C ILE A 117 12.11 10.67 4.11
N ASN A 118 12.95 11.66 4.49
CA ASN A 118 12.89 12.27 5.82
C ASN A 118 11.60 13.08 6.02
N GLU A 119 11.10 13.74 4.98
CA GLU A 119 9.81 14.42 5.04
C GLU A 119 8.67 13.48 5.38
N TYR A 120 8.71 12.24 4.89
CA TYR A 120 7.70 11.22 5.16
C TYR A 120 7.91 10.49 6.48
N LEU A 121 9.17 10.33 6.92
CA LEU A 121 9.47 9.83 8.26
C LEU A 121 8.96 10.78 9.35
N ASP A 122 8.92 12.09 9.08
CA ASP A 122 8.37 13.08 10.02
C ASP A 122 6.84 13.02 10.17
N LEU A 123 6.15 12.36 9.25
CA LEU A 123 4.72 12.10 9.35
C LEU A 123 4.39 11.04 10.42
N LEU A 124 5.36 10.22 10.80
CA LEU A 124 5.18 9.13 11.76
C LEU A 124 5.05 9.64 13.20
N LYS A 125 4.12 9.04 13.92
CA LYS A 125 4.01 9.14 15.38
C LYS A 125 5.23 8.55 16.09
N LEU A 126 5.21 8.60 17.43
CA LEU A 126 6.09 7.79 18.27
C LEU A 126 5.89 6.30 17.92
N ASP A 127 6.98 5.56 17.77
CA ASP A 127 7.00 4.14 17.38
C ASP A 127 6.40 3.82 16.01
N GLY A 128 6.10 4.82 15.19
CA GLY A 128 5.57 4.64 13.84
C GLY A 128 6.59 4.01 12.88
N THR A 129 6.09 3.40 11.83
CA THR A 129 6.92 2.71 10.83
C THR A 129 6.63 3.24 9.42
N LEU A 130 7.68 3.54 8.66
CA LEU A 130 7.61 3.72 7.22
C LEU A 130 8.15 2.46 6.55
N VAL A 131 7.33 1.85 5.68
CA VAL A 131 7.68 0.63 4.95
C VAL A 131 7.92 0.98 3.49
N VAL A 132 9.13 0.71 3.02
CA VAL A 132 9.50 0.82 1.62
C VAL A 132 9.03 -0.44 0.88
N ILE A 133 8.26 -0.22 -0.16
CA ILE A 133 7.69 -1.26 -1.04
C ILE A 133 8.08 -0.95 -2.49
N GLY A 134 7.95 0.31 -2.91
CA GLY A 134 8.46 0.78 -4.19
C GLY A 134 10.00 0.82 -4.17
N LEU A 135 10.64 0.31 -5.23
CA LEU A 135 12.10 0.29 -5.33
C LEU A 135 12.60 1.57 -6.01
N PRO A 136 13.27 2.49 -5.28
CA PRO A 136 13.80 3.72 -5.85
C PRO A 136 15.07 3.42 -6.68
N GLY A 137 15.30 4.24 -7.70
CA GLY A 137 16.51 4.12 -8.55
C GLY A 137 17.81 4.59 -7.87
N LYS A 138 17.72 5.14 -6.64
CA LYS A 138 18.87 5.61 -5.85
C LYS A 138 18.64 5.25 -4.37
N PRO A 139 19.71 5.02 -3.58
CA PRO A 139 19.59 4.83 -2.13
C PRO A 139 18.93 6.04 -1.45
N TYR A 140 18.14 5.79 -0.41
CA TYR A 140 17.63 6.85 0.45
C TYR A 140 18.69 7.34 1.42
N GLU A 141 18.78 8.64 1.59
CA GLU A 141 19.59 9.29 2.63
C GLU A 141 18.70 9.51 3.87
N VAL A 142 18.87 8.65 4.87
CA VAL A 142 18.06 8.70 6.10
C VAL A 142 18.81 9.47 7.18
N ASN A 143 18.21 10.54 7.69
CA ASN A 143 18.74 11.28 8.83
C ASN A 143 18.47 10.51 10.13
N ALA A 144 19.51 10.11 10.83
CA ALA A 144 19.41 9.38 12.09
C ALA A 144 18.60 10.14 13.15
N GLY A 145 18.71 11.48 13.21
CA GLY A 145 17.94 12.32 14.12
C GLY A 145 16.43 12.20 13.91
N THR A 146 15.99 12.06 12.67
CA THR A 146 14.57 11.84 12.36
C THR A 146 14.04 10.53 12.93
N LEU A 147 14.86 9.48 12.94
CA LEU A 147 14.50 8.19 13.54
C LEU A 147 14.52 8.27 15.09
N LEU A 148 15.58 8.84 15.66
CA LEU A 148 15.76 8.93 17.11
C LEU A 148 14.63 9.73 17.79
N ASN A 149 14.24 10.87 17.22
CA ASN A 149 13.25 11.79 17.78
C ASN A 149 11.83 11.23 17.96
N GLY A 150 11.57 10.02 17.55
CA GLY A 150 10.23 9.41 17.71
C GLY A 150 10.30 7.89 17.77
N ARG A 151 11.49 7.31 18.00
CA ARG A 151 11.72 5.86 17.93
C ARG A 151 11.13 5.26 16.65
N ARG A 152 11.21 6.02 15.56
CA ARG A 152 10.62 5.68 14.27
C ARG A 152 11.40 4.58 13.60
N ARG A 153 10.72 3.83 12.75
CA ARG A 153 11.32 2.73 11.99
C ARG A 153 11.25 3.02 10.49
N HIS A 154 12.34 2.75 9.82
CA HIS A 154 12.41 2.67 8.36
C HIS A 154 12.65 1.21 8.01
N ALA A 155 11.68 0.57 7.39
CA ALA A 155 11.66 -0.87 7.13
C ALA A 155 11.36 -1.14 5.66
N GLY A 156 11.60 -2.36 5.20
CA GLY A 156 11.24 -2.83 3.87
C GLY A 156 10.28 -4.01 3.94
N SER A 157 9.48 -4.20 2.89
CA SER A 157 8.65 -5.38 2.68
C SER A 157 8.58 -5.70 1.19
N MET A 158 8.64 -6.97 0.85
CA MET A 158 8.54 -7.44 -0.53
C MET A 158 7.76 -8.75 -0.55
N ILE A 159 6.63 -8.76 -1.28
CA ILE A 159 5.71 -9.90 -1.40
C ILE A 159 5.34 -10.52 -0.04
N GLY A 160 4.99 -11.80 0.01
CA GLY A 160 4.70 -12.61 1.20
C GLY A 160 4.82 -14.09 0.90
N GLY A 161 4.75 -14.93 1.93
CA GLY A 161 4.80 -16.38 1.79
C GLY A 161 3.47 -16.99 1.36
N ILE A 162 3.47 -18.26 0.93
CA ILE A 162 2.27 -18.96 0.46
C ILE A 162 1.16 -19.03 1.54
N PRO A 163 1.45 -19.31 2.82
CA PRO A 163 0.40 -19.29 3.86
C PRO A 163 -0.24 -17.90 4.02
N GLU A 164 0.55 -16.85 3.98
CA GLU A 164 0.06 -15.48 4.08
C GLU A 164 -0.73 -15.06 2.83
N MET A 165 -0.34 -15.60 1.65
CA MET A 165 -1.09 -15.40 0.41
C MET A 165 -2.47 -16.04 0.48
N GLN A 166 -2.61 -17.23 1.06
CA GLN A 166 -3.92 -17.86 1.26
C GLN A 166 -4.76 -17.02 2.24
N GLU A 167 -4.18 -16.57 3.35
CA GLU A 167 -4.87 -15.67 4.30
C GLU A 167 -5.37 -14.39 3.60
N MET A 168 -4.54 -13.79 2.75
CA MET A 168 -4.91 -12.60 1.98
C MET A 168 -6.06 -12.87 1.01
N LEU A 169 -6.07 -14.04 0.33
CA LEU A 169 -7.15 -14.42 -0.57
C LEU A 169 -8.46 -14.66 0.19
N ASP A 170 -8.40 -15.34 1.32
CA ASP A 170 -9.57 -15.59 2.18
C ASP A 170 -10.15 -14.27 2.68
N PHE A 171 -9.30 -13.36 3.19
CA PHE A 171 -9.69 -12.00 3.57
C PHE A 171 -10.30 -11.22 2.39
N SER A 172 -9.72 -11.35 1.20
CA SER A 172 -10.26 -10.72 -0.01
C SER A 172 -11.64 -11.25 -0.37
N GLY A 173 -11.87 -12.56 -0.19
CA GLY A 173 -13.18 -13.19 -0.36
C GLY A 173 -14.23 -12.68 0.62
N GLU A 174 -13.89 -12.57 1.91
CA GLU A 174 -14.77 -12.07 2.97
C GLU A 174 -15.18 -10.60 2.74
N HIS A 175 -14.28 -9.78 2.22
CA HIS A 175 -14.48 -8.35 2.01
C HIS A 175 -14.78 -7.95 0.56
N ASN A 176 -14.89 -8.92 -0.37
CA ASN A 176 -15.08 -8.69 -1.81
C ASN A 176 -14.02 -7.74 -2.42
N ILE A 177 -12.76 -7.93 -2.04
CA ILE A 177 -11.64 -7.13 -2.52
C ILE A 177 -11.03 -7.78 -3.77
N THR A 178 -10.97 -7.02 -4.86
CA THR A 178 -10.25 -7.37 -6.08
C THR A 178 -9.41 -6.18 -6.54
N SER A 179 -8.44 -6.43 -7.41
CA SER A 179 -7.74 -5.36 -8.12
C SER A 179 -8.65 -4.71 -9.14
N ASP A 180 -8.50 -3.40 -9.34
CA ASP A 180 -9.11 -2.69 -10.46
C ASP A 180 -8.27 -2.96 -11.71
N VAL A 181 -8.87 -3.59 -12.72
CA VAL A 181 -8.18 -4.07 -13.93
C VAL A 181 -8.93 -3.68 -15.18
N GLU A 182 -8.19 -3.40 -16.25
CA GLU A 182 -8.68 -3.33 -17.60
C GLU A 182 -8.31 -4.62 -18.34
N VAL A 183 -9.31 -5.30 -18.91
CA VAL A 183 -9.09 -6.53 -19.67
C VAL A 183 -8.95 -6.17 -21.14
N ILE A 184 -7.81 -6.50 -21.71
CA ILE A 184 -7.50 -6.23 -23.11
C ILE A 184 -7.37 -7.53 -23.91
N ALA A 185 -7.56 -7.45 -25.23
CA ALA A 185 -7.26 -8.56 -26.13
C ALA A 185 -5.74 -8.75 -26.26
N PRO A 186 -5.24 -10.00 -26.46
CA PRO A 186 -3.81 -10.28 -26.56
C PRO A 186 -3.07 -9.52 -27.67
N ASP A 187 -3.74 -9.20 -28.76
CA ASP A 187 -3.20 -8.44 -29.90
C ASP A 187 -3.02 -6.95 -29.58
N TYR A 188 -3.67 -6.45 -28.52
CA TYR A 188 -3.56 -5.05 -28.07
C TYR A 188 -2.39 -4.80 -27.10
N ILE A 189 -1.68 -5.84 -26.65
CA ILE A 189 -0.67 -5.77 -25.59
C ILE A 189 0.47 -4.77 -25.87
N ASN A 190 0.82 -4.56 -27.13
CA ASN A 190 1.86 -3.60 -27.51
C ASN A 190 1.36 -2.15 -27.63
N THR A 191 0.05 -1.92 -27.50
CA THR A 191 -0.59 -0.61 -27.63
C THR A 191 -1.07 -0.09 -26.25
N ALA A 192 -1.34 -1.01 -25.33
CA ALA A 192 -1.87 -0.73 -23.99
C ALA A 192 -0.86 -0.03 -23.07
#